data_429d5a241d525d93539d725375471dd3
#
_entry.id   429d5a241d525d93539d725375471dd3
#
_cell.length_a   1.000
_cell.length_b   1.000
_cell.length_c   1.000
_cell.angle_alpha   90.00
_cell.angle_beta   90.00
_cell.angle_gamma   90.00
#
_symmetry.space_group_name_H-M   'P 1'
#
loop_
_entity.id
_entity.type
_entity.pdbx_description
1 polymer ?
#
loop_
_entity_poly.entity_id
_entity_poly.type
_entity_poly.pdbx_seq_one_letter_code
_entity_poly.pdbx_strand_id
1 'polypeptide(L)'
;LEYVAAHPELDEMIFSGGDPLMAKDHELDWLLTQLEAIPHIKRLRIHSRLPIVIPARITDALVERFSHSTLQILLVNHINHANEIDETFRQAMAKLRRVGVTLLNQSVLLRDVNDNAQTLANLSNALFDAGVMPYYLHVL
;
A
#
# COMPACT_ATOMS: atom_id res chain seq x y z
N LEU A 1 1.87 -7.10 19.67
CA LEU A 1 3.11 -7.77 19.23
C LEU A 1 3.38 -9.07 20.00
N GLU A 2 3.12 -9.09 21.29
CA GLU A 2 3.29 -10.33 22.07
C GLU A 2 2.39 -11.45 21.56
N TYR A 3 1.15 -11.13 21.22
CA TYR A 3 0.23 -12.09 20.63
C TYR A 3 0.79 -12.67 19.33
N VAL A 4 1.28 -11.80 18.45
CA VAL A 4 1.83 -12.20 17.15
C VAL A 4 3.07 -13.08 17.34
N ALA A 5 3.95 -12.69 18.26
CA ALA A 5 5.17 -13.47 18.55
C ALA A 5 4.84 -14.85 19.10
N ALA A 6 3.74 -14.98 19.86
CA ALA A 6 3.31 -16.24 20.46
C ALA A 6 2.54 -17.15 19.50
N HIS A 7 2.21 -16.69 18.28
CA HIS A 7 1.41 -17.43 17.31
C HIS A 7 2.21 -17.67 16.01
N PRO A 8 3.04 -18.72 15.96
CA PRO A 8 3.91 -18.98 14.80
C PRO A 8 3.19 -19.24 13.48
N GLU A 9 1.90 -19.53 13.52
CA GLU A 9 1.08 -19.72 12.31
C GLU A 9 0.81 -18.41 11.57
N LEU A 10 1.05 -17.25 12.22
CA LEU A 10 0.88 -15.94 11.61
C LEU A 10 2.14 -15.55 10.87
N ASP A 11 2.08 -15.43 9.56
CA ASP A 11 3.22 -15.02 8.73
C ASP A 11 3.05 -13.64 8.10
N GLU A 12 1.90 -13.01 8.29
CA GLU A 12 1.56 -11.71 7.71
C GLU A 12 0.89 -10.82 8.75
N MET A 13 1.28 -9.53 8.74
CA MET A 13 0.60 -8.48 9.49
C MET A 13 -0.11 -7.56 8.52
N ILE A 14 -1.32 -7.15 8.85
CA ILE A 14 -2.12 -6.23 8.05
C ILE A 14 -2.39 -4.98 8.88
N PHE A 15 -1.93 -3.83 8.38
CA PHE A 15 -2.24 -2.54 8.97
C PHE A 15 -3.38 -1.91 8.20
N SER A 16 -4.54 -1.86 8.82
CA SER A 16 -5.75 -1.24 8.32
C SER A 16 -6.47 -0.57 9.49
N GLY A 17 -7.53 0.19 9.21
CA GLY A 17 -8.22 0.93 10.27
C GLY A 17 -7.43 2.18 10.67
N GLY A 18 -8.07 3.36 10.61
CA GLY A 18 -7.32 4.61 10.53
C GLY A 18 -6.43 4.56 9.30
N ASP A 19 -5.54 5.49 9.10
CA ASP A 19 -4.58 5.37 8.01
C ASP A 19 -3.19 5.12 8.58
N PRO A 20 -2.58 3.92 8.34
CA PRO A 20 -1.26 3.59 8.91
C PRO A 20 -0.16 4.57 8.53
N LEU A 21 -0.24 5.20 7.34
CA LEU A 21 0.76 6.17 6.91
C LEU A 21 0.58 7.55 7.52
N MET A 22 -0.44 7.76 8.36
CA MET A 22 -0.52 8.93 9.23
C MET A 22 0.55 8.90 10.32
N ALA A 23 1.06 7.73 10.67
CA ALA A 23 2.17 7.61 11.61
C ALA A 23 3.44 8.23 11.01
N LYS A 24 4.29 8.78 11.87
CA LYS A 24 5.55 9.38 11.43
C LYS A 24 6.54 8.31 11.01
N ASP A 25 7.52 8.68 10.17
CA ASP A 25 8.51 7.73 9.66
C ASP A 25 9.25 6.99 10.78
N HIS A 26 9.61 7.68 11.87
CA HIS A 26 10.31 7.03 12.99
C HIS A 26 9.40 6.04 13.74
N GLU A 27 8.10 6.29 13.78
CA GLU A 27 7.14 5.36 14.38
C GLU A 27 7.01 4.10 13.53
N LEU A 28 6.97 4.27 12.20
CA LEU A 28 6.94 3.14 11.27
C LEU A 28 8.25 2.34 11.32
N ASP A 29 9.39 3.03 11.45
CA ASP A 29 10.70 2.37 11.60
C ASP A 29 10.72 1.50 12.86
N TRP A 30 10.26 2.04 13.98
CA TRP A 30 10.17 1.27 15.23
C TRP A 30 9.29 0.02 15.06
N LEU A 31 8.13 0.18 14.44
CA LEU A 31 7.19 -0.91 14.24
C LEU A 31 7.76 -1.99 13.33
N LEU A 32 8.40 -1.59 12.23
CA LEU A 32 9.07 -2.52 11.33
C LEU A 32 10.17 -3.29 12.06
N THR A 33 10.95 -2.61 12.89
CA THR A 33 12.01 -3.24 13.68
C THR A 33 11.43 -4.30 14.60
N GLN A 34 10.30 -4.02 15.26
CA GLN A 34 9.64 -4.98 16.13
C GLN A 34 9.14 -6.20 15.35
N LEU A 35 8.53 -5.99 14.18
CA LEU A 35 8.01 -7.09 13.36
C LEU A 35 9.16 -7.93 12.77
N GLU A 36 10.25 -7.29 12.36
CA GLU A 36 11.42 -7.98 11.82
C GLU A 36 12.08 -8.90 12.85
N ALA A 37 11.92 -8.58 14.14
CA ALA A 37 12.44 -9.40 15.22
C ALA A 37 11.61 -10.68 15.46
N ILE A 38 10.43 -10.80 14.85
CA ILE A 38 9.57 -11.97 14.97
C ILE A 38 9.87 -12.91 13.77
N PRO A 39 10.53 -14.07 14.00
CA PRO A 39 11.04 -14.88 12.88
C PRO A 39 9.99 -15.43 11.91
N HIS A 40 8.76 -15.65 12.38
CA HIS A 40 7.73 -16.24 11.53
C HIS A 40 6.94 -15.19 10.72
N ILE A 41 7.10 -13.89 11.02
CA ILE A 41 6.45 -12.84 10.23
C ILE A 41 7.31 -12.56 9.01
N LYS A 42 6.70 -12.69 7.82
CA LYS A 42 7.39 -12.56 6.54
C LYS A 42 6.88 -11.40 5.71
N ARG A 43 5.63 -10.98 5.93
CA ARG A 43 4.96 -9.97 5.11
C ARG A 43 4.28 -8.92 5.98
N LEU A 44 4.30 -7.68 5.49
CA LEU A 44 3.54 -6.58 6.05
C LEU A 44 2.69 -5.97 4.93
N ARG A 45 1.39 -5.97 5.14
CA ARG A 45 0.44 -5.35 4.21
C ARG A 45 -0.07 -4.06 4.82
N ILE A 46 0.07 -2.96 4.09
CA ILE A 46 -0.34 -1.63 4.53
C ILE A 46 -1.47 -1.15 3.62
N HIS A 47 -2.63 -0.89 4.20
CA HIS A 47 -3.76 -0.28 3.51
C HIS A 47 -3.76 1.22 3.80
N SER A 48 -3.64 2.06 2.76
CA SER A 48 -3.55 3.50 2.95
C SER A 48 -4.15 4.28 1.80
N ARG A 49 -4.78 5.40 2.11
CA ARG A 49 -5.25 6.38 1.11
C ARG A 49 -4.26 7.52 0.93
N LEU A 50 -3.28 7.66 1.82
CA LEU A 50 -2.37 8.81 1.80
C LEU A 50 -1.55 8.91 0.52
N PRO A 51 -1.05 7.82 -0.10
CA PRO A 51 -0.24 7.97 -1.31
C PRO A 51 -0.96 8.66 -2.46
N ILE A 52 -2.28 8.47 -2.59
CA ILE A 52 -3.03 9.14 -3.66
C ILE A 52 -3.44 10.57 -3.27
N VAL A 53 -3.70 10.80 -1.99
CA VAL A 53 -4.10 12.12 -1.49
C VAL A 53 -2.90 13.04 -1.32
N ILE A 54 -1.82 12.51 -0.73
CA ILE A 54 -0.59 13.24 -0.44
C ILE A 54 0.60 12.37 -0.85
N PRO A 55 0.97 12.32 -2.17
CA PRO A 55 2.08 11.49 -2.62
C PRO A 55 3.41 11.80 -1.92
N ALA A 56 3.59 13.04 -1.45
CA ALA A 56 4.78 13.45 -0.70
C ALA A 56 4.94 12.68 0.63
N ARG A 57 3.91 11.98 1.10
CA ARG A 57 4.03 11.10 2.28
C ARG A 57 5.02 9.97 2.03
N ILE A 58 5.22 9.58 0.78
CA ILE A 58 6.22 8.59 0.41
C ILE A 58 7.56 9.30 0.33
N THR A 59 8.18 9.49 1.48
CA THR A 59 9.48 10.16 1.60
C THR A 59 10.61 9.23 1.17
N ASP A 60 11.75 9.82 0.82
CA ASP A 60 12.94 9.03 0.50
C ASP A 60 13.40 8.22 1.72
N ALA A 61 13.25 8.76 2.92
CA ALA A 61 13.56 8.05 4.16
C ALA A 61 12.69 6.81 4.35
N LEU A 62 11.40 6.91 4.06
CA LEU A 62 10.49 5.77 4.15
C LEU A 62 10.84 4.70 3.10
N VAL A 63 11.11 5.13 1.87
CA VAL A 63 11.51 4.22 0.78
C VAL A 63 12.80 3.49 1.16
N GLU A 64 13.78 4.21 1.67
CA GLU A 64 15.04 3.60 2.11
C GLU A 64 14.80 2.60 3.25
N ARG A 65 13.94 2.95 4.22
CA ARG A 65 13.62 2.02 5.31
C ARG A 65 13.00 0.73 4.79
N PHE A 66 12.08 0.83 3.84
CA PHE A 66 11.49 -0.36 3.22
C PHE A 66 12.53 -1.18 2.45
N SER A 67 13.51 -0.53 1.82
CA SER A 67 14.55 -1.24 1.08
C SER A 67 15.44 -2.10 1.97
N HIS A 68 15.58 -1.74 3.25
CA HIS A 68 16.38 -2.48 4.21
C HIS A 68 15.57 -3.47 5.04
N SER A 69 14.25 -3.55 4.82
CA SER A 69 13.41 -4.48 5.56
C SER A 69 13.60 -5.91 5.09
N THR A 70 13.59 -6.85 6.05
CA THR A 70 13.56 -8.29 5.75
C THR A 70 12.17 -8.77 5.39
N LEU A 71 11.15 -7.92 5.59
CA LEU A 71 9.76 -8.26 5.30
C LEU A 71 9.43 -7.97 3.84
N GLN A 72 8.51 -8.76 3.27
CA GLN A 72 7.86 -8.42 2.02
C GLN A 72 6.82 -7.34 2.32
N ILE A 73 7.02 -6.14 1.79
CA ILE A 73 6.10 -5.03 1.99
C ILE A 73 5.10 -4.98 0.85
N LEU A 74 3.81 -4.94 1.19
CA LEU A 74 2.72 -4.77 0.23
C LEU A 74 1.95 -3.50 0.60
N LEU A 75 1.79 -2.59 -0.34
CA LEU A 75 1.00 -1.38 -0.16
C LEU A 75 -0.27 -1.50 -0.97
N VAL A 76 -1.41 -1.44 -0.29
CA VAL A 76 -2.72 -1.48 -0.95
C VAL A 76 -3.29 -0.07 -0.96
N ASN A 77 -3.36 0.51 -2.15
CA ASN A 77 -3.97 1.81 -2.38
C ASN A 77 -5.50 1.66 -2.44
N HIS A 78 -6.21 2.76 -2.27
CA HIS A 78 -7.66 2.83 -2.38
C HIS A 78 -8.03 3.89 -3.40
N ILE A 79 -8.01 3.52 -4.69
CA ILE A 79 -8.25 4.43 -5.80
C ILE A 79 -9.48 3.93 -6.56
N ASN A 80 -10.44 4.82 -6.80
CA ASN A 80 -11.72 4.47 -7.41
C ASN A 80 -11.88 4.99 -8.83
N HIS A 81 -11.04 5.92 -9.28
CA HIS A 81 -11.13 6.53 -10.60
C HIS A 81 -9.75 6.93 -11.12
N ALA A 82 -9.56 6.81 -12.43
CA ALA A 82 -8.29 7.15 -13.09
C ALA A 82 -7.90 8.62 -12.88
N ASN A 83 -8.86 9.52 -12.72
CA ASN A 83 -8.60 10.95 -12.52
C ASN A 83 -7.86 11.24 -11.20
N GLU A 84 -7.86 10.30 -10.25
CA GLU A 84 -7.11 10.46 -9.00
C GLU A 84 -5.61 10.26 -9.20
N ILE A 85 -5.20 9.60 -10.29
CA ILE A 85 -3.81 9.22 -10.54
C ILE A 85 -3.12 10.31 -11.34
N ASP A 86 -2.12 10.96 -10.72
CA ASP A 86 -1.31 11.98 -11.37
C ASP A 86 0.17 11.57 -11.47
N GLU A 87 0.99 12.42 -12.05
CA GLU A 87 2.41 12.13 -12.22
C GLU A 87 3.14 12.04 -10.88
N THR A 88 2.76 12.87 -9.90
CA THR A 88 3.38 12.84 -8.57
C THR A 88 3.14 11.49 -7.89
N PHE A 89 1.92 10.97 -8.02
CA PHE A 89 1.59 9.64 -7.51
C PHE A 89 2.41 8.56 -8.23
N ARG A 90 2.50 8.63 -9.56
CA ARG A 90 3.28 7.67 -10.34
C ARG A 90 4.74 7.64 -9.92
N GLN A 91 5.34 8.82 -9.67
CA GLN A 91 6.71 8.92 -9.19
C GLN A 91 6.88 8.28 -7.82
N ALA A 92 5.94 8.52 -6.91
CA ALA A 92 5.95 7.90 -5.58
C ALA A 92 5.90 6.37 -5.68
N MET A 93 5.03 5.84 -6.53
CA MET A 93 4.91 4.39 -6.74
C MET A 93 6.17 3.82 -7.39
N ALA A 94 6.78 4.53 -8.31
CA ALA A 94 8.03 4.09 -8.93
C ALA A 94 9.16 3.95 -7.91
N LYS A 95 9.26 4.87 -6.96
CA LYS A 95 10.25 4.78 -5.87
C LYS A 95 10.06 3.51 -5.05
N LEU A 96 8.81 3.21 -4.69
CA LEU A 96 8.50 2.01 -3.90
C LEU A 96 8.79 0.73 -4.68
N ARG A 97 8.45 0.70 -5.96
CA ARG A 97 8.72 -0.46 -6.80
C ARG A 97 10.20 -0.77 -6.91
N ARG A 98 11.05 0.25 -7.00
CA ARG A 98 12.50 0.07 -7.12
C ARG A 98 13.09 -0.66 -5.93
N VAL A 99 12.47 -0.57 -4.76
CA VAL A 99 12.93 -1.23 -3.55
C VAL A 99 12.16 -2.52 -3.24
N GLY A 100 11.34 -3.00 -4.18
CA GLY A 100 10.68 -4.29 -4.06
C GLY A 100 9.34 -4.29 -3.34
N VAL A 101 8.75 -3.13 -3.12
CA VAL A 101 7.39 -3.05 -2.54
C VAL A 101 6.38 -3.49 -3.61
N THR A 102 5.49 -4.40 -3.24
CA THR A 102 4.38 -4.82 -4.10
C THR A 102 3.25 -3.81 -3.98
N LEU A 103 2.80 -3.28 -5.11
CA LEU A 103 1.78 -2.24 -5.17
C LEU A 103 0.46 -2.81 -5.66
N LEU A 104 -0.56 -2.69 -4.86
CA LEU A 104 -1.89 -3.21 -5.12
C LEU A 104 -2.92 -2.10 -5.00
N ASN A 105 -4.10 -2.30 -5.58
CA ASN A 105 -5.21 -1.37 -5.45
C ASN A 105 -6.50 -2.08 -5.10
N GLN A 106 -7.25 -1.49 -4.21
CA GLN A 106 -8.60 -1.89 -3.85
C GLN A 106 -9.54 -0.76 -4.26
N SER A 107 -10.54 -1.07 -5.09
CA SER A 107 -11.53 -0.11 -5.55
C SER A 107 -12.90 -0.46 -5.01
N VAL A 108 -13.76 0.56 -4.87
CA VAL A 108 -15.17 0.40 -4.53
C VAL A 108 -15.99 0.83 -5.75
N LEU A 109 -16.97 0.03 -6.13
CA LEU A 109 -17.88 0.38 -7.21
C LEU A 109 -18.82 1.49 -6.71
N LEU A 110 -18.67 2.68 -7.26
CA LEU A 110 -19.41 3.87 -6.85
C LEU A 110 -20.36 4.31 -7.95
N ARG A 111 -21.63 4.45 -7.60
CA ARG A 111 -22.67 4.90 -8.52
C ARG A 111 -22.32 6.25 -9.13
N ASP A 112 -22.47 6.38 -10.44
CA ASP A 112 -22.22 7.60 -11.22
C ASP A 112 -20.75 8.10 -11.18
N VAL A 113 -19.84 7.36 -10.56
CA VAL A 113 -18.41 7.68 -10.54
C VAL A 113 -17.62 6.70 -11.40
N ASN A 114 -17.74 5.41 -11.11
CA ASN A 114 -16.96 4.37 -11.81
C ASN A 114 -17.81 3.12 -12.14
N ASP A 115 -19.12 3.26 -12.20
CA ASP A 115 -20.05 2.13 -12.35
C ASP A 115 -20.29 1.69 -13.81
N ASN A 116 -19.37 2.02 -14.72
CA ASN A 116 -19.44 1.53 -16.09
C ASN A 116 -18.11 0.90 -16.52
N ALA A 117 -18.19 0.03 -17.52
CA ALA A 117 -17.04 -0.76 -17.96
C ALA A 117 -15.89 0.11 -18.48
N GLN A 118 -16.18 1.19 -19.19
CA GLN A 118 -15.15 2.06 -19.75
C GLN A 118 -14.36 2.77 -18.63
N THR A 119 -15.07 3.29 -17.63
CA THR A 119 -14.44 3.97 -16.49
C THR A 119 -13.54 3.00 -15.71
N LEU A 120 -14.01 1.77 -15.48
CA LEU A 120 -13.23 0.74 -14.80
C LEU A 120 -12.02 0.30 -15.63
N ALA A 121 -12.18 0.19 -16.96
CA ALA A 121 -11.06 -0.13 -17.84
C ALA A 121 -9.99 0.99 -17.82
N ASN A 122 -10.42 2.24 -17.84
CA ASN A 122 -9.51 3.39 -17.74
C ASN A 122 -8.75 3.37 -16.39
N LEU A 123 -9.43 3.04 -15.30
CA LEU A 123 -8.79 2.91 -14.00
C LEU A 123 -7.74 1.81 -14.01
N SER A 124 -8.08 0.62 -14.52
CA SER A 124 -7.15 -0.49 -14.60
C SER A 124 -5.90 -0.13 -15.41
N ASN A 125 -6.08 0.51 -16.57
CA ASN A 125 -4.95 0.93 -17.40
C ASN A 125 -4.07 1.94 -16.70
N ALA A 126 -4.67 2.94 -16.02
CA ALA A 126 -3.92 3.94 -15.28
C ALA A 126 -3.14 3.31 -14.11
N LEU A 127 -3.72 2.33 -13.43
CA LEU A 127 -3.05 1.60 -12.36
C LEU A 127 -1.85 0.80 -12.89
N PHE A 128 -2.02 0.05 -13.98
CA PHE A 128 -0.91 -0.68 -14.58
C PHE A 128 0.20 0.25 -15.03
N ASP A 129 -0.13 1.40 -15.63
CA ASP A 129 0.86 2.39 -16.04
C ASP A 129 1.64 2.96 -14.84
N ALA A 130 0.99 3.07 -13.69
CA ALA A 130 1.64 3.49 -12.44
C ALA A 130 2.39 2.35 -11.73
N GLY A 131 2.32 1.13 -12.27
CA GLY A 131 2.94 -0.04 -11.65
C GLY A 131 2.17 -0.62 -10.48
N VAL A 132 0.89 -0.31 -10.39
CA VAL A 132 -0.01 -0.78 -9.33
C VAL A 132 -0.94 -1.84 -9.91
N MET A 133 -1.00 -3.01 -9.28
CA MET A 133 -1.86 -4.08 -9.75
C MET A 133 -3.30 -3.88 -9.24
N PRO A 134 -4.30 -3.88 -10.14
CA PRO A 134 -5.69 -3.94 -9.71
C PRO A 134 -5.91 -5.26 -8.96
N TYR A 135 -6.23 -5.17 -7.68
CA TYR A 135 -6.24 -6.33 -6.81
C TYR A 135 -7.65 -6.72 -6.40
N TYR A 136 -8.49 -5.74 -6.13
CA TYR A 136 -9.77 -5.98 -5.50
C TYR A 136 -10.81 -4.93 -5.92
N LEU A 137 -12.01 -5.38 -6.25
CA LEU A 137 -13.14 -4.50 -6.53
C LEU A 137 -14.29 -4.87 -5.58
N HIS A 138 -14.66 -3.96 -4.71
CA HIS A 138 -15.80 -4.12 -3.83
C HIS A 138 -17.07 -3.61 -4.49
N VAL A 139 -18.13 -4.39 -4.42
CA VAL A 139 -19.48 -3.99 -4.85
C VAL A 139 -20.31 -3.79 -3.60
N LEU A 140 -20.82 -2.58 -3.46
CA LEU A 140 -21.70 -2.23 -2.34
C LEU A 140 -23.14 -2.69 -2.57
#